data_952d1c8719c993476d65b3c4eb8f3f88
#
_entry.id   952d1c8719c993476d65b3c4eb8f3f88
#
_cell.length_a   1.000
_cell.length_b   1.000
_cell.length_c   1.000
_cell.angle_alpha   90.00
_cell.angle_beta   90.00
_cell.angle_gamma   90.00
#
_symmetry.space_group_name_H-M   'P 1'
#
loop_
_entity.id
_entity.type
_entity.pdbx_description
1 polymer ?
#
loop_
_entity_poly.entity_id
_entity_poly.type
_entity_poly.pdbx_seq_one_letter_code
_entity_poly.pdbx_strand_id
1 'polypeptide(L)'
;QGDVYGSLEAFEKSHQISPFNSAVSSSYLFYMAFHPDYDGARLSHENRAWGKFYEDGLDQIAHDVAAPTRPRRLRIGYLSYEYATHVTSFYFEPLARRHDRDRFEVFCYAGNEKKDGTTERLSGFVDHWIDISSLDAEAVAWRIKEDNIHILISTSSYLAKHRLPLAYRPAPVQVCYHNRVSTTGLTAVDYLITEELVD
;
A
#
# COMPACT_ATOMS: atom_id res chain seq x y z
N GLN A 1 15.95 -13.15 18.11
CA GLN A 1 16.09 -12.48 16.81
C GLN A 1 16.08 -13.56 15.73
N GLY A 2 15.18 -13.46 14.74
CA GLY A 2 15.13 -14.40 13.62
C GLY A 2 14.30 -15.66 13.83
N ASP A 3 13.57 -15.79 14.93
CA ASP A 3 12.64 -16.89 15.16
C ASP A 3 11.32 -16.65 14.41
N VAL A 4 11.31 -17.03 13.12
CA VAL A 4 10.14 -16.92 12.24
C VAL A 4 9.03 -17.86 12.70
N TYR A 5 9.38 -19.09 13.16
CA TYR A 5 8.42 -20.08 13.59
C TYR A 5 7.69 -19.66 14.87
N GLY A 6 8.42 -19.26 15.90
CA GLY A 6 7.82 -18.76 17.12
C GLY A 6 7.00 -17.48 16.92
N SER A 7 7.43 -16.63 15.99
CA SER A 7 6.67 -15.45 15.59
C SER A 7 5.35 -15.83 14.92
N LEU A 8 5.38 -16.80 13.98
CA LEU A 8 4.19 -17.28 13.31
C LEU A 8 3.18 -17.89 14.29
N GLU A 9 3.63 -18.78 15.18
CA GLU A 9 2.76 -19.37 16.21
C GLU A 9 2.12 -18.31 17.12
N ALA A 10 2.87 -17.28 17.50
CA ALA A 10 2.36 -16.19 18.31
C ALA A 10 1.29 -15.38 17.59
N PHE A 11 1.51 -15.07 16.30
CA PHE A 11 0.52 -14.36 15.49
C PHE A 11 -0.69 -15.23 15.16
N GLU A 12 -0.51 -16.54 14.94
CA GLU A 12 -1.62 -17.47 14.74
C GLU A 12 -2.54 -17.50 15.98
N LYS A 13 -1.97 -17.65 17.17
CA LYS A 13 -2.72 -17.59 18.43
C LYS A 13 -3.43 -16.25 18.61
N SER A 14 -2.74 -15.15 18.31
CA SER A 14 -3.32 -13.82 18.39
C SER A 14 -4.47 -13.64 17.39
N HIS A 15 -4.33 -14.19 16.17
CA HIS A 15 -5.37 -14.18 15.17
C HIS A 15 -6.59 -15.02 15.58
N GLN A 16 -6.40 -16.19 16.20
CA GLN A 16 -7.49 -16.99 16.76
C GLN A 16 -8.27 -16.26 17.84
N ILE A 17 -7.58 -15.45 18.68
CA ILE A 17 -8.21 -14.63 19.74
C ILE A 17 -8.93 -13.41 19.16
N SER A 18 -8.34 -12.77 18.14
CA SER A 18 -8.81 -11.51 17.55
C SER A 18 -8.78 -11.58 16.02
N PRO A 19 -9.62 -12.41 15.39
CA PRO A 19 -9.58 -12.63 13.93
C PRO A 19 -9.94 -11.38 13.11
N PHE A 20 -10.68 -10.46 13.71
CA PHE A 20 -11.09 -9.20 13.09
C PHE A 20 -10.11 -8.04 13.32
N ASN A 21 -9.02 -8.25 14.04
CA ASN A 21 -7.98 -7.25 14.17
C ASN A 21 -7.09 -7.26 12.93
N SER A 22 -7.21 -6.20 12.12
CA SER A 22 -6.51 -6.09 10.84
C SER A 22 -4.98 -6.11 10.96
N ALA A 23 -4.45 -5.51 12.03
CA ALA A 23 -3.00 -5.50 12.26
C ALA A 23 -2.47 -6.89 12.60
N VAL A 24 -3.19 -7.63 13.45
CA VAL A 24 -2.85 -9.01 13.83
C VAL A 24 -2.95 -9.93 12.61
N SER A 25 -4.08 -9.90 11.91
CA SER A 25 -4.31 -10.79 10.75
C SER A 25 -3.32 -10.51 9.61
N SER A 26 -3.02 -9.25 9.32
CA SER A 26 -2.03 -8.92 8.29
C SER A 26 -0.60 -9.31 8.68
N SER A 27 -0.25 -9.21 9.97
CA SER A 27 1.04 -9.69 10.47
C SER A 27 1.15 -11.21 10.38
N TYR A 28 0.09 -11.93 10.73
CA TYR A 28 0.04 -13.38 10.55
C TYR A 28 0.30 -13.78 9.09
N LEU A 29 -0.42 -13.16 8.14
CA LEU A 29 -0.22 -13.39 6.71
C LEU A 29 1.21 -13.07 6.24
N PHE A 30 1.80 -12.02 6.80
CA PHE A 30 3.19 -11.65 6.50
C PHE A 30 4.16 -12.76 6.92
N TYR A 31 4.04 -13.27 8.14
CA TYR A 31 4.94 -14.33 8.65
C TYR A 31 4.71 -15.68 7.97
N MET A 32 3.49 -16.00 7.55
CA MET A 32 3.21 -17.19 6.73
C MET A 32 4.09 -17.27 5.47
N ALA A 33 4.38 -16.13 4.85
CA ALA A 33 5.18 -16.07 3.62
C ALA A 33 6.65 -16.50 3.80
N PHE A 34 7.12 -16.59 5.03
CA PHE A 34 8.50 -17.04 5.35
C PHE A 34 8.54 -18.46 5.90
N HIS A 35 7.40 -19.15 5.99
CA HIS A 35 7.34 -20.49 6.52
C HIS A 35 7.23 -21.52 5.38
N PRO A 36 8.09 -22.55 5.35
CA PRO A 36 8.18 -23.49 4.21
C PRO A 36 6.92 -24.32 3.97
N ASP A 37 6.06 -24.48 4.98
CA ASP A 37 4.82 -25.29 4.86
C ASP A 37 3.68 -24.54 4.15
N TYR A 38 3.87 -23.26 3.83
CA TYR A 38 2.86 -22.45 3.14
C TYR A 38 3.33 -22.13 1.72
N ASP A 39 2.70 -22.79 0.76
CA ASP A 39 2.95 -22.53 -0.66
C ASP A 39 2.25 -21.25 -1.15
N GLY A 40 2.58 -20.83 -2.37
CA GLY A 40 2.01 -19.63 -2.99
C GLY A 40 0.49 -19.70 -3.17
N ALA A 41 -0.07 -20.90 -3.39
CA ALA A 41 -1.51 -21.09 -3.54
C ALA A 41 -2.25 -20.82 -2.23
N ARG A 42 -1.73 -21.35 -1.12
CA ARG A 42 -2.29 -21.09 0.22
C ARG A 42 -2.13 -19.63 0.62
N LEU A 43 -0.95 -19.05 0.41
CA LEU A 43 -0.72 -17.62 0.68
C LEU A 43 -1.69 -16.73 -0.10
N SER A 44 -1.92 -17.04 -1.38
CA SER A 44 -2.88 -16.32 -2.21
C SER A 44 -4.31 -16.46 -1.68
N HIS A 45 -4.71 -17.68 -1.31
CA HIS A 45 -6.04 -17.95 -0.74
C HIS A 45 -6.30 -17.14 0.53
N GLU A 46 -5.39 -17.21 1.50
CA GLU A 46 -5.53 -16.53 2.79
C GLU A 46 -5.52 -14.98 2.63
N ASN A 47 -4.67 -14.46 1.77
CA ASN A 47 -4.66 -13.02 1.48
C ASN A 47 -5.96 -12.56 0.81
N ARG A 48 -6.53 -13.35 -0.11
CA ARG A 48 -7.82 -13.03 -0.76
C ARG A 48 -8.98 -13.11 0.24
N ALA A 49 -8.96 -14.08 1.15
CA ALA A 49 -9.96 -14.16 2.21
C ALA A 49 -9.91 -12.92 3.12
N TRP A 50 -8.70 -12.48 3.46
CA TRP A 50 -8.48 -11.24 4.20
C TRP A 50 -9.02 -10.02 3.43
N GLY A 51 -8.64 -9.88 2.17
CA GLY A 51 -9.07 -8.76 1.32
C GLY A 51 -10.59 -8.71 1.20
N LYS A 52 -11.22 -9.85 0.87
CA LYS A 52 -12.67 -9.96 0.77
C LYS A 52 -13.38 -9.55 2.06
N PHE A 53 -12.89 -10.02 3.21
CA PHE A 53 -13.49 -9.67 4.52
C PHE A 53 -13.53 -8.16 4.76
N TYR A 54 -12.45 -7.46 4.43
CA TYR A 54 -12.40 -6.01 4.64
C TYR A 54 -13.10 -5.23 3.52
N GLU A 55 -13.11 -5.70 2.28
CA GLU A 55 -13.83 -5.05 1.18
C GLU A 55 -15.36 -5.22 1.27
N ASP A 56 -15.86 -6.39 1.69
CA ASP A 56 -17.32 -6.66 1.81
C ASP A 56 -18.02 -5.73 2.81
N GLY A 57 -17.29 -5.12 3.73
CA GLY A 57 -17.82 -4.19 4.72
C GLY A 57 -17.70 -2.71 4.34
N LEU A 58 -17.16 -2.40 3.15
CA LEU A 58 -16.85 -1.03 2.75
C LEU A 58 -17.65 -0.59 1.53
N ASP A 59 -18.16 0.64 1.58
CA ASP A 59 -18.62 1.34 0.39
C ASP A 59 -17.41 1.92 -0.35
N GLN A 60 -17.04 1.29 -1.47
CA GLN A 60 -15.94 1.78 -2.30
C GLN A 60 -16.27 3.15 -2.89
N ILE A 61 -15.27 4.01 -2.94
CA ILE A 61 -15.40 5.36 -3.49
C ILE A 61 -15.65 5.28 -5.00
N ALA A 62 -16.79 5.81 -5.43
CA ALA A 62 -17.15 5.84 -6.84
C ALA A 62 -16.27 6.82 -7.63
N HIS A 63 -15.88 6.41 -8.82
CA HIS A 63 -15.16 7.24 -9.78
C HIS A 63 -16.01 7.43 -11.03
N ASP A 64 -16.16 8.69 -11.44
CA ASP A 64 -16.75 8.99 -12.73
C ASP A 64 -15.73 8.69 -13.83
N VAL A 65 -15.94 7.60 -14.55
CA VAL A 65 -15.12 7.20 -15.70
C VAL A 65 -15.66 7.77 -17.02
N ALA A 66 -16.71 8.60 -16.97
CA ALA A 66 -17.32 9.21 -18.15
C ALA A 66 -16.45 10.38 -18.64
N ALA A 67 -15.92 10.19 -19.83
CA ALA A 67 -15.22 11.10 -20.71
C ALA A 67 -13.78 11.47 -20.31
N PRO A 68 -12.81 11.04 -21.11
CA PRO A 68 -11.42 11.42 -20.94
C PRO A 68 -11.17 12.82 -21.52
N THR A 69 -11.54 13.86 -20.79
CA THR A 69 -10.76 15.09 -20.93
C THR A 69 -9.38 14.75 -20.40
N ARG A 70 -8.43 14.49 -21.28
CA ARG A 70 -7.05 14.23 -20.86
C ARG A 70 -6.61 15.39 -19.99
N PRO A 71 -6.34 15.18 -18.67
CA PRO A 71 -5.85 16.25 -17.85
C PRO A 71 -4.52 16.73 -18.44
N ARG A 72 -4.21 18.02 -18.27
CA ARG A 72 -2.94 18.58 -18.74
C ARG A 72 -1.75 17.81 -18.12
N ARG A 73 -1.87 17.40 -16.86
CA ARG A 73 -0.92 16.55 -16.11
C ARG A 73 -1.69 15.45 -15.42
N LEU A 74 -1.16 14.23 -15.46
CA LEU A 74 -1.71 13.13 -14.65
C LEU A 74 -1.25 13.27 -13.20
N ARG A 75 -2.17 13.19 -12.25
CA ARG A 75 -1.86 13.17 -10.83
C ARG A 75 -1.53 11.75 -10.40
N ILE A 76 -0.29 11.55 -9.97
CA ILE A 76 0.19 10.27 -9.47
C ILE A 76 0.39 10.40 -7.97
N GLY A 77 -0.32 9.58 -7.19
CA GLY A 77 -0.16 9.47 -5.75
C GLY A 77 0.73 8.30 -5.37
N TYR A 78 1.68 8.52 -4.49
CA TYR A 78 2.48 7.47 -3.87
C TYR A 78 2.12 7.35 -2.39
N LEU A 79 1.64 6.19 -1.99
CA LEU A 79 1.26 5.89 -0.60
C LEU A 79 2.34 5.02 0.05
N SER A 80 2.90 5.47 1.17
CA SER A 80 3.78 4.65 2.00
C SER A 80 3.81 5.11 3.47
N TYR A 81 4.10 4.16 4.35
CA TYR A 81 4.38 4.42 5.77
C TYR A 81 5.87 4.28 6.11
N GLU A 82 6.74 4.30 5.08
CA GLU A 82 8.15 3.95 5.18
C GLU A 82 9.08 4.98 4.51
N TYR A 83 8.63 6.25 4.38
CA TYR A 83 9.42 7.34 3.81
C TYR A 83 10.41 7.96 4.84
N ALA A 84 11.22 7.11 5.44
CA ALA A 84 12.33 7.43 6.31
C ALA A 84 13.57 6.68 5.84
N THR A 85 14.62 6.53 6.66
CA THR A 85 15.75 5.66 6.37
C THR A 85 15.29 4.19 6.37
N HIS A 86 14.83 3.74 5.23
CA HIS A 86 14.23 2.43 4.99
C HIS A 86 14.49 1.99 3.54
N VAL A 87 14.43 0.68 3.28
CA VAL A 87 14.66 0.11 1.93
C VAL A 87 13.71 0.70 0.88
N THR A 88 12.46 0.96 1.23
CA THR A 88 11.46 1.58 0.34
C THR A 88 11.95 2.91 -0.24
N SER A 89 12.70 3.69 0.53
CA SER A 89 13.24 4.98 0.09
C SER A 89 14.27 4.84 -1.02
N PHE A 90 15.03 3.75 -1.07
CA PHE A 90 15.98 3.48 -2.16
C PHE A 90 15.28 3.23 -3.50
N TYR A 91 14.10 2.61 -3.48
CA TYR A 91 13.30 2.40 -4.70
C TYR A 91 12.52 3.64 -5.09
N PHE A 92 11.98 4.36 -4.11
CA PHE A 92 11.14 5.53 -4.35
C PHE A 92 11.94 6.74 -4.85
N GLU A 93 13.09 7.04 -4.27
CA GLU A 93 13.87 8.23 -4.61
C GLU A 93 14.20 8.36 -6.11
N PRO A 94 14.71 7.33 -6.80
CA PRO A 94 14.98 7.40 -8.23
C PRO A 94 13.73 7.68 -9.07
N LEU A 95 12.56 7.16 -8.67
CA LEU A 95 11.28 7.41 -9.32
C LEU A 95 10.86 8.86 -9.12
N ALA A 96 10.84 9.33 -7.86
CA ALA A 96 10.41 10.67 -7.51
C ALA A 96 11.24 11.76 -8.23
N ARG A 97 12.56 11.53 -8.36
CA ARG A 97 13.49 12.45 -9.03
C ARG A 97 13.34 12.51 -10.55
N ARG A 98 12.83 11.45 -11.18
CA ARG A 98 12.82 11.31 -12.66
C ARG A 98 11.46 11.49 -13.30
N HIS A 99 10.43 11.82 -12.55
CA HIS A 99 9.14 12.13 -13.13
C HIS A 99 9.23 13.33 -14.09
N ASP A 100 8.65 13.17 -15.26
CA ASP A 100 8.43 14.26 -16.22
C ASP A 100 7.34 15.20 -15.65
N ARG A 101 7.76 16.34 -15.13
CA ARG A 101 6.89 17.32 -14.47
C ARG A 101 5.94 18.06 -15.44
N ASP A 102 6.20 18.00 -16.72
CA ASP A 102 5.28 18.55 -17.73
C ASP A 102 4.07 17.64 -17.93
N ARG A 103 4.23 16.33 -17.67
CA ARG A 103 3.21 15.30 -17.84
C ARG A 103 2.57 14.83 -16.54
N PHE A 104 3.31 14.88 -15.43
CA PHE A 104 2.90 14.31 -14.15
C PHE A 104 2.96 15.35 -13.03
N GLU A 105 1.95 15.32 -12.18
CA GLU A 105 1.90 16.01 -10.89
C GLU A 105 1.97 14.94 -9.80
N VAL A 106 3.02 15.00 -8.97
CA VAL A 106 3.37 13.92 -8.04
C VAL A 106 2.99 14.28 -6.61
N PHE A 107 2.14 13.44 -6.04
CA PHE A 107 1.68 13.50 -4.67
C PHE A 107 2.32 12.38 -3.85
N CYS A 108 2.75 12.67 -2.64
CA CYS A 108 3.29 11.70 -1.72
C CYS A 108 2.52 11.71 -0.41
N TYR A 109 1.87 10.60 -0.09
CA TYR A 109 1.13 10.39 1.15
C TYR A 109 2.03 9.64 2.12
N ALA A 110 2.61 10.38 3.06
CA ALA A 110 3.62 9.89 3.97
C ALA A 110 3.01 9.54 5.34
N GLY A 111 2.91 8.25 5.62
CA GLY A 111 2.35 7.73 6.87
C GLY A 111 3.39 7.36 7.92
N ASN A 112 4.66 7.67 7.71
CA ASN A 112 5.72 7.38 8.66
C ASN A 112 5.68 8.30 9.89
N GLU A 113 5.59 7.71 11.07
CA GLU A 113 5.60 8.45 12.35
C GLU A 113 6.98 9.09 12.59
N LYS A 114 8.04 8.35 12.31
CA LYS A 114 9.41 8.85 12.45
C LYS A 114 9.82 9.59 11.19
N LYS A 115 10.20 10.85 11.34
CA LYS A 115 10.75 11.70 10.29
C LYS A 115 12.26 11.85 10.50
N ASP A 116 13.02 11.76 9.43
CA ASP A 116 14.48 11.92 9.45
C ASP A 116 14.98 12.67 8.21
N GLY A 117 16.30 12.80 8.06
CA GLY A 117 16.91 13.48 6.92
C GLY A 117 16.55 12.85 5.56
N THR A 118 16.17 11.55 5.52
CA THR A 118 15.67 10.89 4.31
C THR A 118 14.25 11.39 3.99
N THR A 119 13.38 11.50 4.99
CA THR A 119 12.03 12.08 4.85
C THR A 119 12.10 13.49 4.26
N GLU A 120 12.95 14.34 4.82
CA GLU A 120 13.14 15.71 4.36
C GLU A 120 13.68 15.75 2.92
N ARG A 121 14.67 14.93 2.60
CA ARG A 121 15.21 14.85 1.24
C ARG A 121 14.18 14.37 0.22
N LEU A 122 13.38 13.36 0.53
CA LEU A 122 12.36 12.82 -0.37
C LEU A 122 11.25 13.84 -0.64
N SER A 123 10.85 14.61 0.36
CA SER A 123 9.80 15.64 0.20
C SER A 123 10.19 16.71 -0.82
N GLY A 124 11.48 16.97 -1.00
CA GLY A 124 11.98 17.90 -2.02
C GLY A 124 11.88 17.40 -3.47
N PHE A 125 11.52 16.14 -3.69
CA PHE A 125 11.42 15.56 -5.03
C PHE A 125 10.00 15.39 -5.55
N VAL A 126 8.99 15.88 -4.85
CA VAL A 126 7.59 15.74 -5.24
C VAL A 126 6.89 17.10 -5.26
N ASP A 127 5.76 17.22 -5.97
CA ASP A 127 5.01 18.47 -6.01
C ASP A 127 4.22 18.69 -4.71
N HIS A 128 3.70 17.60 -4.12
CA HIS A 128 2.90 17.63 -2.91
C HIS A 128 3.35 16.54 -1.93
N TRP A 129 3.70 16.95 -0.71
CA TRP A 129 4.00 16.05 0.39
C TRP A 129 2.92 16.15 1.45
N ILE A 130 2.16 15.10 1.65
CA ILE A 130 1.02 15.05 2.56
C ILE A 130 1.33 14.10 3.71
N ASP A 131 1.34 14.63 4.92
CA ASP A 131 1.47 13.82 6.13
C ASP A 131 0.13 13.18 6.47
N ILE A 132 0.10 11.85 6.48
CA ILE A 132 -1.07 11.04 6.81
C ILE A 132 -0.85 10.18 8.06
N SER A 133 0.21 10.43 8.83
CA SER A 133 0.62 9.59 9.96
C SER A 133 -0.42 9.50 11.08
N SER A 134 -1.26 10.53 11.23
CA SER A 134 -2.33 10.59 12.23
C SER A 134 -3.72 10.20 11.70
N LEU A 135 -3.82 9.87 10.41
CA LEU A 135 -5.10 9.54 9.78
C LEU A 135 -5.37 8.03 9.83
N ASP A 136 -6.63 7.66 10.00
CA ASP A 136 -7.09 6.29 9.80
C ASP A 136 -7.23 5.96 8.30
N ALA A 137 -7.53 4.71 7.99
CA ALA A 137 -7.56 4.23 6.61
C ALA A 137 -8.63 4.92 5.77
N GLU A 138 -9.78 5.23 6.35
CA GLU A 138 -10.88 5.91 5.68
C GLU A 138 -10.52 7.37 5.38
N ALA A 139 -10.00 8.09 6.37
CA ALA A 139 -9.56 9.47 6.20
C ALA A 139 -8.44 9.60 5.16
N VAL A 140 -7.50 8.64 5.12
CA VAL A 140 -6.47 8.56 4.07
C VAL A 140 -7.12 8.39 2.69
N ALA A 141 -8.09 7.48 2.56
CA ALA A 141 -8.76 7.24 1.30
C ALA A 141 -9.52 8.48 0.81
N TRP A 142 -10.28 9.14 1.66
CA TRP A 142 -10.97 10.37 1.31
C TRP A 142 -10.03 11.51 0.95
N ARG A 143 -8.89 11.65 1.66
CA ARG A 143 -7.88 12.64 1.32
C ARG A 143 -7.31 12.42 -0.09
N ILE A 144 -7.00 11.18 -0.46
CA ILE A 144 -6.52 10.82 -1.79
C ILE A 144 -7.58 11.14 -2.86
N LYS A 145 -8.85 10.86 -2.56
CA LYS A 145 -9.98 11.17 -3.43
C LYS A 145 -10.13 12.68 -3.66
N GLU A 146 -10.06 13.49 -2.61
CA GLU A 146 -10.15 14.96 -2.68
C GLU A 146 -9.04 15.57 -3.54
N ASP A 147 -7.82 15.01 -3.47
CA ASP A 147 -6.69 15.41 -4.29
C ASP A 147 -6.85 14.99 -5.77
N ASN A 148 -7.94 14.30 -6.14
CA ASN A 148 -8.26 13.82 -7.49
C ASN A 148 -7.11 13.04 -8.12
N ILE A 149 -6.55 12.09 -7.39
CA ILE A 149 -5.48 11.21 -7.87
C ILE A 149 -6.01 10.30 -8.98
N HIS A 150 -5.29 10.25 -10.11
CA HIS A 150 -5.65 9.40 -11.25
C HIS A 150 -5.07 8.00 -11.11
N ILE A 151 -3.83 7.91 -10.63
CA ILE A 151 -3.13 6.63 -10.41
C ILE A 151 -2.54 6.68 -9.00
N LEU A 152 -2.96 5.76 -8.15
CA LEU A 152 -2.40 5.57 -6.81
C LEU A 152 -1.44 4.39 -6.83
N ILE A 153 -0.22 4.60 -6.38
CA ILE A 153 0.82 3.58 -6.27
C ILE A 153 1.13 3.37 -4.79
N SER A 154 0.83 2.18 -4.27
CA SER A 154 1.30 1.77 -2.96
C SER A 154 2.69 1.15 -3.08
N THR A 155 3.67 1.73 -2.39
CA THR A 155 5.06 1.24 -2.39
C THR A 155 5.30 0.17 -1.33
N SER A 156 4.28 -0.16 -0.53
CA SER A 156 4.31 -1.21 0.49
C SER A 156 2.89 -1.72 0.68
N SER A 157 2.68 -3.03 0.70
CA SER A 157 1.32 -3.59 0.60
C SER A 157 1.09 -4.87 1.42
N TYR A 158 1.87 -5.08 2.49
CA TYR A 158 1.76 -6.31 3.29
C TYR A 158 1.05 -6.11 4.64
N LEU A 159 1.19 -4.96 5.30
CA LEU A 159 0.49 -4.69 6.57
C LEU A 159 -0.86 -3.99 6.34
N ALA A 160 -1.77 -4.17 7.30
CA ALA A 160 -3.11 -3.60 7.25
C ALA A 160 -3.13 -2.10 6.97
N LYS A 161 -2.27 -1.33 7.64
CA LYS A 161 -2.19 0.13 7.43
C LYS A 161 -1.86 0.55 5.99
N HIS A 162 -1.17 -0.32 5.22
CA HIS A 162 -0.88 -0.08 3.81
C HIS A 162 -2.04 -0.51 2.90
N ARG A 163 -2.78 -1.55 3.30
CA ARG A 163 -3.80 -2.20 2.47
C ARG A 163 -5.20 -1.58 2.65
N LEU A 164 -5.58 -1.24 3.89
CA LEU A 164 -6.94 -0.77 4.18
C LEU A 164 -7.31 0.51 3.43
N PRO A 165 -6.45 1.54 3.26
CA PRO A 165 -6.80 2.69 2.43
C PRO A 165 -7.12 2.30 0.98
N LEU A 166 -6.43 1.28 0.43
CA LEU A 166 -6.66 0.81 -0.93
C LEU A 166 -8.02 0.12 -1.09
N ALA A 167 -8.52 -0.55 -0.03
CA ALA A 167 -9.80 -1.25 -0.06
C ALA A 167 -10.98 -0.30 -0.34
N TYR A 168 -10.89 0.97 0.08
CA TYR A 168 -11.87 2.02 -0.23
C TYR A 168 -11.84 2.46 -1.71
N ARG A 169 -10.87 2.03 -2.49
CA ARG A 169 -10.67 2.44 -3.88
C ARG A 169 -10.57 3.97 -4.07
N PRO A 170 -9.64 4.67 -3.41
CA PRO A 170 -9.55 6.14 -3.45
C PRO A 170 -9.15 6.73 -4.81
N ALA A 171 -8.59 5.93 -5.71
CA ALA A 171 -8.23 6.33 -7.08
C ALA A 171 -8.80 5.37 -8.12
N PRO A 172 -9.10 5.85 -9.35
CA PRO A 172 -9.65 5.01 -10.42
C PRO A 172 -8.71 3.90 -10.85
N VAL A 173 -7.39 4.12 -10.74
CA VAL A 173 -6.36 3.11 -11.01
C VAL A 173 -5.48 2.96 -9.77
N GLN A 174 -5.37 1.74 -9.28
CA GLN A 174 -4.55 1.40 -8.13
C GLN A 174 -3.51 0.36 -8.47
N VAL A 175 -2.27 0.64 -8.06
CA VAL A 175 -1.09 -0.15 -8.40
C VAL A 175 -0.32 -0.49 -7.13
N CYS A 176 0.10 -1.72 -6.98
CA CYS A 176 1.14 -2.08 -6.01
C CYS A 176 2.49 -2.18 -6.71
N TYR A 177 3.50 -1.58 -6.10
CA TYR A 177 4.86 -1.56 -6.60
C TYR A 177 5.82 -1.99 -5.51
N HIS A 178 6.61 -3.02 -5.80
CA HIS A 178 7.67 -3.53 -4.92
C HIS A 178 7.19 -3.90 -3.50
N ASN A 179 8.13 -4.21 -2.62
CA ASN A 179 8.01 -4.44 -1.18
C ASN A 179 6.73 -5.20 -0.76
N ARG A 180 6.52 -6.35 -1.39
CA ARG A 180 5.47 -7.31 -1.05
C ARG A 180 6.06 -8.72 -0.91
N VAL A 181 5.47 -9.51 -0.06
CA VAL A 181 5.82 -10.93 0.12
C VAL A 181 4.81 -11.86 -0.55
N SER A 182 3.66 -11.32 -0.98
CA SER A 182 2.56 -12.04 -1.62
C SER A 182 1.60 -11.05 -2.31
N THR A 183 0.37 -11.46 -2.63
CA THR A 183 -0.69 -10.57 -3.12
C THR A 183 -1.24 -9.69 -2.01
N THR A 184 -1.86 -8.54 -2.36
CA THR A 184 -2.66 -7.73 -1.42
C THR A 184 -3.94 -8.44 -0.99
N GLY A 185 -4.45 -9.33 -1.85
CA GLY A 185 -5.76 -9.95 -1.70
C GLY A 185 -6.95 -9.05 -2.03
N LEU A 186 -6.72 -7.77 -2.27
CA LEU A 186 -7.77 -6.78 -2.57
C LEU A 186 -8.16 -6.81 -4.05
N THR A 187 -9.47 -6.78 -4.32
CA THR A 187 -10.02 -6.63 -5.67
C THR A 187 -9.92 -5.18 -6.16
N ALA A 188 -9.81 -4.22 -5.25
CA ALA A 188 -9.64 -2.81 -5.53
C ALA A 188 -8.27 -2.47 -6.15
N VAL A 189 -7.29 -3.37 -6.11
CA VAL A 189 -5.97 -3.16 -6.70
C VAL A 189 -5.93 -3.76 -8.11
N ASP A 190 -5.71 -2.90 -9.11
CA ASP A 190 -5.82 -3.27 -10.52
C ASP A 190 -4.53 -3.90 -11.08
N TYR A 191 -3.37 -3.41 -10.64
CA TYR A 191 -2.07 -3.81 -11.18
C TYR A 191 -1.02 -4.04 -10.10
N LEU A 192 -0.07 -4.89 -10.47
CA LEU A 192 1.17 -5.10 -9.74
C LEU A 192 2.34 -4.82 -10.68
N ILE A 193 3.26 -3.97 -10.24
CA ILE A 193 4.55 -3.80 -10.90
C ILE A 193 5.57 -4.67 -10.20
N THR A 194 6.17 -5.58 -10.94
CA THR A 194 7.17 -6.54 -10.47
C THR A 194 8.28 -6.69 -11.53
N GLU A 195 9.22 -7.55 -11.30
CA GLU A 195 10.30 -7.87 -12.23
C GLU A 195 10.37 -9.38 -12.49
N GLU A 196 10.88 -9.77 -13.65
CA GLU A 196 10.94 -11.16 -14.12
C GLU A 196 11.66 -12.11 -13.15
N LEU A 197 12.59 -11.60 -12.33
CA LEU A 197 13.38 -12.42 -11.40
C LEU A 197 12.64 -12.79 -10.12
N VAL A 198 11.51 -12.19 -9.82
CA VAL A 198 10.75 -12.40 -8.57
C VAL A 198 9.32 -12.88 -8.78
N ASP A 199 8.90 -13.10 -10.02
CA ASP A 199 7.59 -13.66 -10.39
C ASP A 199 7.67 -15.12 -10.78
#